data_3c19ab7e7b86d35e4e25eb476f1805b2
#
_entry.id   3c19ab7e7b86d35e4e25eb476f1805b2
#
_cell.length_a   1.000
_cell.length_b   1.000
_cell.length_c   1.000
_cell.angle_alpha   90.00
_cell.angle_beta   90.00
_cell.angle_gamma   90.00
#
_symmetry.space_group_name_H-M   'P 1'
#
loop_
_entity.id
_entity.type
_entity.pdbx_description
1 polymer ?
#
loop_
_entity_poly.entity_id
_entity_poly.type
_entity_poly.pdbx_seq_one_letter_code
_entity_poly.pdbx_strand_id
1 'polypeptide(L)'
;DVYKRQASLFSFQAYGLTGSWRGELTLGVTKLPIVFNFSESGDGSTQCTLDSPAQGAKGILATVAYCTSDSISLTCNAIGASYSGRIMHDAIKGSFSQRGYSFPLDLLPEAPIEERRPQTPRPPFPYEVIDTTFVAPDGAVMSATLTMPERLSGNKVPAVLMVSGSGPQNRDEELMDHRPFAVIADYLARNGIASLRYDDRGTGQSTGNFLTATTYTLKDDAKSGIAFLRTIDRIGKTGVLGHSEGGTIAFMLGAENVPDFMISLAGMAISGKETLLRQNGRRLDQTAIGDDDKESILTLIGRVFDTMHEQSLKGVSTAIDIDSIVKESGLTVNPLIVSSLKMTQQQRSPWIDAFIGLNPRTYLKEVKRPLLAINGDKDTQVYPDNLSVIQELAPQAQIKLMPGLNHLMQHAVTGDANEYGDIRETISPEVLESIAQFITGCSDK
;
A
#
# COMPACT_ATOMS: atom_id res chain seq x y z
N ASP A 1 -48.39 52.81 -37.82
CA ASP A 1 -48.49 51.52 -38.34
C ASP A 1 -47.49 50.57 -37.75
N VAL A 2 -48.02 49.70 -37.02
CA VAL A 2 -47.47 48.41 -36.60
C VAL A 2 -46.09 48.35 -35.96
N TYR A 3 -46.14 48.47 -34.65
CA TYR A 3 -45.03 48.14 -33.76
C TYR A 3 -44.61 46.63 -33.89
N LYS A 4 -43.41 46.36 -34.40
CA LYS A 4 -42.72 45.12 -34.19
C LYS A 4 -41.92 45.23 -32.89
N ARG A 5 -42.44 44.63 -31.82
CA ARG A 5 -41.68 44.37 -30.61
C ARG A 5 -40.66 43.27 -30.91
N GLN A 6 -39.38 43.63 -30.97
CA GLN A 6 -38.28 42.68 -30.88
C GLN A 6 -38.23 42.17 -29.43
N ALA A 7 -38.64 40.91 -29.21
CA ALA A 7 -38.32 40.21 -27.98
C ALA A 7 -36.83 39.86 -28.06
N SER A 8 -35.99 40.58 -27.32
CA SER A 8 -34.63 40.18 -27.03
C SER A 8 -34.71 38.95 -26.16
N LEU A 9 -34.42 37.80 -26.75
CA LEU A 9 -34.05 36.58 -26.03
C LEU A 9 -32.76 36.86 -25.26
N PHE A 10 -32.88 37.22 -24.00
CA PHE A 10 -31.77 37.10 -23.07
C PHE A 10 -31.49 35.60 -22.93
N SER A 11 -30.45 35.09 -23.58
CA SER A 11 -29.86 33.84 -23.26
C SER A 11 -29.27 33.95 -21.85
N PHE A 12 -29.97 33.37 -20.88
CA PHE A 12 -29.37 33.12 -19.57
C PHE A 12 -28.19 32.17 -19.79
N GLN A 13 -27.02 32.74 -19.79
CA GLN A 13 -25.80 31.95 -19.67
C GLN A 13 -25.81 31.41 -18.23
N ALA A 14 -26.07 30.13 -18.06
CA ALA A 14 -26.00 29.50 -16.77
C ALA A 14 -24.50 29.55 -16.35
N TYR A 15 -24.21 30.33 -15.32
CA TYR A 15 -22.93 30.29 -14.63
C TYR A 15 -22.96 29.02 -13.80
N GLY A 16 -22.45 27.90 -14.39
CA GLY A 16 -22.31 26.65 -13.68
C GLY A 16 -21.13 26.73 -12.72
N LEU A 17 -21.39 26.60 -11.43
CA LEU A 17 -20.33 26.28 -10.47
C LEU A 17 -19.78 24.90 -10.81
N THR A 18 -18.47 24.80 -10.87
CA THR A 18 -17.76 23.53 -11.09
C THR A 18 -16.63 23.37 -10.08
N GLY A 19 -16.17 22.11 -9.90
CA GLY A 19 -15.08 21.78 -8.98
C GLY A 19 -15.54 21.59 -7.55
N SER A 20 -14.59 21.37 -6.66
CA SER A 20 -14.81 21.13 -5.24
C SER A 20 -14.66 22.41 -4.43
N TRP A 21 -15.55 22.60 -3.48
CA TRP A 21 -15.60 23.77 -2.60
C TRP A 21 -15.65 23.30 -1.16
N ARG A 22 -14.67 23.72 -0.36
CA ARG A 22 -14.47 23.26 1.02
C ARG A 22 -14.71 24.36 2.04
N GLY A 23 -15.36 23.99 3.14
CA GLY A 23 -15.49 24.80 4.34
C GLY A 23 -15.35 23.97 5.61
N GLU A 24 -15.25 24.63 6.75
CA GLU A 24 -15.18 24.00 8.06
C GLU A 24 -16.36 24.41 8.93
N LEU A 25 -17.19 23.45 9.32
CA LEU A 25 -18.21 23.66 10.35
C LEU A 25 -17.53 23.65 11.73
N THR A 26 -17.78 24.69 12.52
CA THR A 26 -17.28 24.76 13.90
C THR A 26 -18.40 24.31 14.85
N LEU A 27 -18.21 23.17 15.50
CA LEU A 27 -19.13 22.57 16.46
C LEU A 27 -18.47 22.58 17.85
N GLY A 28 -18.57 23.70 18.55
CA GLY A 28 -17.85 23.92 19.81
C GLY A 28 -16.34 23.94 19.57
N VAL A 29 -15.61 22.96 20.13
CA VAL A 29 -14.15 22.82 19.93
C VAL A 29 -13.78 21.96 18.72
N THR A 30 -14.74 21.30 18.09
CA THR A 30 -14.51 20.38 16.96
C THR A 30 -14.74 21.12 15.64
N LYS A 31 -13.81 20.94 14.70
CA LYS A 31 -13.93 21.40 13.31
C LYS A 31 -14.25 20.22 12.41
N LEU A 32 -15.33 20.35 11.65
CA LEU A 32 -15.77 19.32 10.71
C LEU A 32 -15.66 19.85 9.28
N PRO A 33 -14.74 19.32 8.46
CA PRO A 33 -14.62 19.71 7.06
C PRO A 33 -15.82 19.18 6.25
N ILE A 34 -16.41 20.06 5.44
CA ILE A 34 -17.47 19.76 4.49
C ILE A 34 -16.98 20.17 3.10
N VAL A 35 -17.20 19.31 2.11
CA VAL A 35 -16.84 19.57 0.71
C VAL A 35 -18.10 19.41 -0.15
N PHE A 36 -18.39 20.41 -0.96
CA PHE A 36 -19.40 20.34 -2.02
C PHE A 36 -18.70 20.19 -3.37
N ASN A 37 -19.03 19.12 -4.11
CA ASN A 37 -18.48 18.85 -5.43
C ASN A 37 -19.53 19.22 -6.48
N PHE A 38 -19.24 20.21 -7.31
CA PHE A 38 -20.11 20.68 -8.37
C PHE A 38 -19.64 20.18 -9.73
N SER A 39 -20.57 19.71 -10.54
CA SER A 39 -20.33 19.30 -11.93
C SER A 39 -21.46 19.78 -12.82
N GLU A 40 -21.18 19.90 -14.10
CA GLU A 40 -22.17 20.24 -15.11
C GLU A 40 -22.70 18.94 -15.76
N SER A 41 -24.01 18.81 -15.80
CA SER A 41 -24.68 17.70 -16.50
C SER A 41 -24.69 17.93 -18.01
N GLY A 42 -24.91 16.89 -18.80
CA GLY A 42 -24.97 16.99 -20.26
C GLY A 42 -26.09 17.91 -20.80
N ASP A 43 -27.06 18.27 -19.97
CA ASP A 43 -28.12 19.23 -20.27
C ASP A 43 -27.83 20.67 -19.80
N GLY A 44 -26.61 20.92 -19.28
CA GLY A 44 -26.19 22.23 -18.75
C GLY A 44 -26.64 22.53 -17.33
N SER A 45 -27.29 21.59 -16.62
CA SER A 45 -27.69 21.77 -15.23
C SER A 45 -26.49 21.49 -14.28
N THR A 46 -26.46 22.25 -13.16
CA THR A 46 -25.46 22.02 -12.11
C THR A 46 -25.87 20.85 -11.23
N GLN A 47 -25.04 19.86 -11.09
CA GLN A 47 -25.15 18.77 -10.12
C GLN A 47 -24.23 19.02 -8.94
N CYS A 48 -24.59 18.49 -7.77
CA CYS A 48 -23.80 18.64 -6.56
C CYS A 48 -23.83 17.39 -5.68
N THR A 49 -22.69 17.05 -5.10
CA THR A 49 -22.60 16.09 -4.00
C THR A 49 -21.90 16.71 -2.79
N LEU A 50 -22.17 16.19 -1.60
CA LEU A 50 -21.54 16.58 -0.35
C LEU A 50 -20.69 15.44 0.19
N ASP A 51 -19.46 15.76 0.58
CA ASP A 51 -18.56 14.86 1.32
C ASP A 51 -18.32 15.43 2.73
N SER A 52 -18.21 14.52 3.71
CA SER A 52 -17.73 14.82 5.07
C SER A 52 -16.55 13.91 5.39
N PRO A 53 -15.31 14.29 5.02
CA PRO A 53 -14.13 13.42 5.12
C PRO A 53 -13.86 12.90 6.53
N ALA A 54 -14.02 13.75 7.56
CA ALA A 54 -13.83 13.37 8.95
C ALA A 54 -14.86 12.34 9.47
N GLN A 55 -15.98 12.16 8.76
CA GLN A 55 -17.02 11.18 9.07
C GLN A 55 -17.01 9.98 8.11
N GLY A 56 -16.05 9.93 7.17
CA GLY A 56 -15.98 8.88 6.15
C GLY A 56 -17.14 8.90 5.14
N ALA A 57 -17.92 9.98 5.09
CA ALA A 57 -19.06 10.10 4.19
C ALA A 57 -18.64 10.74 2.88
N LYS A 58 -19.02 10.11 1.75
CA LYS A 58 -18.71 10.58 0.39
C LYS A 58 -19.93 10.48 -0.53
N GLY A 59 -20.03 11.43 -1.47
CA GLY A 59 -21.00 11.37 -2.57
C GLY A 59 -22.45 11.51 -2.13
N ILE A 60 -22.74 12.14 -0.99
CA ILE A 60 -24.12 12.42 -0.55
C ILE A 60 -24.76 13.37 -1.55
N LEU A 61 -25.84 12.97 -2.19
CA LEU A 61 -26.53 13.76 -3.20
C LEU A 61 -27.07 15.05 -2.59
N ALA A 62 -26.69 16.17 -3.19
CA ALA A 62 -27.20 17.50 -2.86
C ALA A 62 -28.04 18.03 -4.05
N THR A 63 -29.33 18.16 -3.86
CA THR A 63 -30.22 18.74 -4.86
C THR A 63 -29.99 20.25 -4.93
N VAL A 64 -29.66 20.75 -6.11
CA VAL A 64 -29.54 22.20 -6.36
C VAL A 64 -30.93 22.79 -6.53
N ALA A 65 -31.39 23.54 -5.53
CA ALA A 65 -32.68 24.22 -5.58
C ALA A 65 -32.63 25.44 -6.55
N TYR A 66 -31.51 26.15 -6.48
CA TYR A 66 -31.14 27.17 -7.47
C TYR A 66 -29.63 27.44 -7.40
N CYS A 67 -29.07 27.84 -8.55
CA CYS A 67 -27.70 28.34 -8.68
C CYS A 67 -27.78 29.53 -9.67
N THR A 68 -27.44 30.71 -9.19
CA THR A 68 -27.42 31.96 -10.00
C THR A 68 -25.99 32.49 -10.04
N SER A 69 -25.76 33.63 -10.67
CA SER A 69 -24.44 34.28 -10.69
C SER A 69 -23.96 34.77 -9.31
N ASP A 70 -24.86 34.94 -8.35
CA ASP A 70 -24.53 35.52 -7.03
C ASP A 70 -25.00 34.71 -5.83
N SER A 71 -25.75 33.61 -6.04
CA SER A 71 -26.31 32.85 -4.93
C SER A 71 -26.57 31.40 -5.28
N ILE A 72 -26.49 30.52 -4.26
CA ILE A 72 -26.76 29.10 -4.37
C ILE A 72 -27.59 28.60 -3.20
N SER A 73 -28.44 27.61 -3.46
CA SER A 73 -29.17 26.86 -2.44
C SER A 73 -29.19 25.38 -2.77
N LEU A 74 -28.81 24.57 -1.77
CA LEU A 74 -28.66 23.11 -1.86
C LEU A 74 -29.49 22.44 -0.76
N THR A 75 -30.01 21.25 -1.05
CA THR A 75 -30.71 20.40 -0.08
C THR A 75 -30.16 18.99 -0.13
N CYS A 76 -29.65 18.47 1.01
CA CYS A 76 -29.13 17.13 1.18
C CYS A 76 -30.16 16.29 1.95
N ASN A 77 -31.17 15.76 1.26
CA ASN A 77 -32.32 15.06 1.87
C ASN A 77 -31.89 13.83 2.69
N ALA A 78 -30.88 13.10 2.24
CA ALA A 78 -30.39 11.88 2.92
C ALA A 78 -29.92 12.13 4.37
N ILE A 79 -29.48 13.36 4.67
CA ILE A 79 -28.97 13.73 6.00
C ILE A 79 -29.81 14.83 6.68
N GLY A 80 -30.91 15.25 6.05
CA GLY A 80 -31.78 16.32 6.55
C GLY A 80 -31.06 17.67 6.68
N ALA A 81 -30.18 17.98 5.70
CA ALA A 81 -29.37 19.19 5.72
C ALA A 81 -29.65 20.06 4.51
N SER A 82 -29.36 21.37 4.66
CA SER A 82 -29.39 22.34 3.57
C SER A 82 -28.22 23.32 3.69
N TYR A 83 -27.86 23.90 2.56
CA TYR A 83 -26.87 24.97 2.48
C TYR A 83 -27.38 26.09 1.62
N SER A 84 -27.15 27.31 2.04
CA SER A 84 -27.43 28.51 1.23
C SER A 84 -26.29 29.51 1.36
N GLY A 85 -25.87 30.08 0.23
CA GLY A 85 -24.71 30.97 0.23
C GLY A 85 -24.75 31.99 -0.90
N ARG A 86 -24.02 33.08 -0.69
CA ARG A 86 -23.75 34.12 -1.69
C ARG A 86 -22.41 33.83 -2.37
N ILE A 87 -22.43 33.75 -3.68
CA ILE A 87 -21.25 33.50 -4.49
C ILE A 87 -20.46 34.81 -4.63
N MET A 88 -19.19 34.76 -4.28
CA MET A 88 -18.21 35.83 -4.42
C MET A 88 -17.17 35.40 -5.48
N HIS A 89 -16.23 36.27 -5.80
CA HIS A 89 -15.19 35.92 -6.79
C HIS A 89 -14.36 34.68 -6.41
N ASP A 90 -14.06 34.53 -5.14
CA ASP A 90 -13.12 33.53 -4.58
C ASP A 90 -13.69 32.75 -3.39
N ALA A 91 -14.95 32.89 -3.08
CA ALA A 91 -15.62 32.25 -1.96
C ALA A 91 -17.13 32.14 -2.14
N ILE A 92 -17.75 31.20 -1.43
CA ILE A 92 -19.21 31.23 -1.20
C ILE A 92 -19.41 31.46 0.31
N LYS A 93 -19.95 32.63 0.64
CA LYS A 93 -20.29 32.99 2.02
C LYS A 93 -21.67 32.48 2.36
N GLY A 94 -21.77 31.53 3.32
CA GLY A 94 -23.05 30.87 3.51
C GLY A 94 -23.26 30.26 4.88
N SER A 95 -24.36 29.51 4.95
CA SER A 95 -24.83 28.85 6.16
C SER A 95 -25.28 27.42 5.84
N PHE A 96 -24.84 26.50 6.66
CA PHE A 96 -25.23 25.09 6.65
C PHE A 96 -26.24 24.85 7.76
N SER A 97 -27.38 24.29 7.44
CA SER A 97 -28.45 23.99 8.41
C SER A 97 -28.73 22.51 8.43
N GLN A 98 -28.84 21.93 9.64
CA GLN A 98 -29.18 20.52 9.84
C GLN A 98 -29.98 20.34 11.12
N ARG A 99 -31.08 19.60 11.04
CA ARG A 99 -31.96 19.28 12.19
C ARG A 99 -32.39 20.51 13.01
N GLY A 100 -32.65 21.64 12.34
CA GLY A 100 -33.10 22.89 12.99
C GLY A 100 -31.98 23.79 13.52
N TYR A 101 -30.73 23.34 13.45
CA TYR A 101 -29.56 24.15 13.78
C TYR A 101 -28.92 24.72 12.52
N SER A 102 -28.40 25.96 12.62
CA SER A 102 -27.74 26.63 11.52
C SER A 102 -26.36 27.10 11.94
N PHE A 103 -25.36 26.83 11.07
CA PHE A 103 -23.98 27.13 11.32
C PHE A 103 -23.39 27.95 10.16
N PRO A 104 -22.60 28.97 10.42
CA PRO A 104 -21.83 29.62 9.35
C PRO A 104 -20.94 28.61 8.67
N LEU A 105 -20.96 28.60 7.34
CA LEU A 105 -20.08 27.76 6.53
C LEU A 105 -19.70 28.53 5.26
N ASP A 106 -18.51 29.10 5.29
CA ASP A 106 -17.93 29.70 4.11
C ASP A 106 -17.19 28.62 3.33
N LEU A 107 -17.40 28.60 2.03
CA LEU A 107 -16.74 27.66 1.13
C LEU A 107 -15.69 28.41 0.31
N LEU A 108 -14.51 27.85 0.23
CA LEU A 108 -13.44 28.28 -0.67
C LEU A 108 -13.29 27.24 -1.78
N PRO A 109 -12.92 27.64 -3.01
CA PRO A 109 -12.54 26.68 -4.03
C PRO A 109 -11.45 25.78 -3.45
N GLU A 110 -11.72 24.50 -3.40
CA GLU A 110 -10.64 23.55 -3.17
C GLU A 110 -9.78 23.59 -4.43
N ALA A 111 -8.48 23.86 -4.27
CA ALA A 111 -7.54 23.70 -5.38
C ALA A 111 -7.83 22.34 -6.02
N PRO A 112 -7.80 22.19 -7.37
CA PRO A 112 -8.05 20.91 -8.01
C PRO A 112 -7.33 19.88 -7.18
N ILE A 113 -8.06 18.83 -6.68
CA ILE A 113 -7.43 17.81 -5.86
C ILE A 113 -6.28 17.31 -6.71
N GLU A 114 -5.09 17.81 -6.41
CA GLU A 114 -3.90 17.26 -7.03
C GLU A 114 -3.98 15.78 -6.77
N GLU A 115 -3.98 15.00 -7.83
CA GLU A 115 -4.19 13.57 -7.76
C GLU A 115 -3.24 13.01 -6.71
N ARG A 116 -3.78 12.56 -5.58
CA ARG A 116 -2.98 12.19 -4.41
C ARG A 116 -1.97 11.09 -4.76
N ARG A 117 -2.34 10.26 -5.76
CA ARG A 117 -1.50 9.14 -6.24
C ARG A 117 -1.47 9.15 -7.77
N PRO A 118 -0.68 10.06 -8.39
CA PRO A 118 -0.72 10.30 -9.84
C PRO A 118 -0.23 9.11 -10.67
N GLN A 119 0.55 8.20 -10.08
CA GLN A 119 1.05 7.02 -10.77
C GLN A 119 0.05 5.87 -10.83
N THR A 120 -1.06 5.92 -10.07
CA THR A 120 -2.07 4.85 -10.08
C THR A 120 -2.68 4.72 -11.49
N PRO A 121 -2.53 3.56 -12.15
CA PRO A 121 -2.99 3.39 -13.52
C PRO A 121 -4.53 3.41 -13.60
N ARG A 122 -5.04 4.01 -14.69
CA ARG A 122 -6.48 4.16 -14.95
C ARG A 122 -6.82 3.71 -16.35
N PRO A 123 -7.99 3.11 -16.55
CA PRO A 123 -8.47 2.77 -17.89
C PRO A 123 -8.74 4.03 -18.74
N PRO A 124 -8.67 3.94 -20.10
CA PRO A 124 -8.40 2.70 -20.85
C PRO A 124 -6.92 2.30 -20.83
N PHE A 125 -6.65 1.00 -20.67
CA PHE A 125 -5.29 0.47 -20.67
C PHE A 125 -4.85 0.07 -22.07
N PRO A 126 -3.58 0.29 -22.49
CA PRO A 126 -3.03 -0.19 -23.77
C PRO A 126 -2.57 -1.66 -23.70
N TYR A 127 -3.04 -2.43 -22.74
CA TYR A 127 -2.69 -3.83 -22.46
C TYR A 127 -3.91 -4.59 -21.92
N GLU A 128 -3.84 -5.92 -21.90
CA GLU A 128 -4.91 -6.75 -21.37
C GLU A 128 -4.84 -6.84 -19.84
N VAL A 129 -5.99 -6.71 -19.18
CA VAL A 129 -6.14 -6.92 -17.73
C VAL A 129 -7.16 -8.03 -17.53
N ILE A 130 -6.72 -9.15 -16.97
CA ILE A 130 -7.51 -10.39 -16.91
C ILE A 130 -7.59 -10.83 -15.44
N ASP A 131 -8.79 -10.81 -14.87
CA ASP A 131 -9.02 -11.42 -13.57
C ASP A 131 -9.03 -12.93 -13.69
N THR A 132 -8.32 -13.60 -12.80
CA THR A 132 -8.09 -15.05 -12.84
C THR A 132 -7.92 -15.61 -11.44
N THR A 133 -7.72 -16.91 -11.33
CA THR A 133 -7.41 -17.58 -10.06
C THR A 133 -6.37 -18.67 -10.26
N PHE A 134 -5.64 -19.01 -9.21
CA PHE A 134 -4.82 -20.22 -9.13
C PHE A 134 -5.01 -20.88 -7.76
N VAL A 135 -4.61 -22.15 -7.66
CA VAL A 135 -4.88 -22.96 -6.47
C VAL A 135 -3.58 -23.30 -5.78
N ALA A 136 -3.51 -23.04 -4.48
CA ALA A 136 -2.42 -23.41 -3.61
C ALA A 136 -2.44 -24.92 -3.27
N PRO A 137 -1.33 -25.52 -2.75
CA PRO A 137 -1.25 -26.96 -2.49
C PRO A 137 -2.28 -27.49 -1.50
N ASP A 138 -2.76 -26.64 -0.58
CA ASP A 138 -3.78 -26.97 0.42
C ASP A 138 -5.21 -26.77 -0.06
N GLY A 139 -5.39 -26.39 -1.34
CA GLY A 139 -6.70 -26.14 -1.96
C GLY A 139 -7.22 -24.72 -1.80
N ALA A 140 -6.49 -23.82 -1.16
CA ALA A 140 -6.86 -22.40 -1.12
C ALA A 140 -6.79 -21.79 -2.52
N VAL A 141 -7.80 -21.01 -2.88
CA VAL A 141 -7.93 -20.34 -4.20
C VAL A 141 -7.47 -18.92 -4.07
N MET A 142 -6.40 -18.57 -4.78
CA MET A 142 -5.86 -17.21 -4.85
C MET A 142 -6.54 -16.44 -5.97
N SER A 143 -7.19 -15.33 -5.65
CA SER A 143 -7.73 -14.39 -6.62
C SER A 143 -6.62 -13.50 -7.15
N ALA A 144 -6.51 -13.36 -8.45
CA ALA A 144 -5.36 -12.72 -9.08
C ALA A 144 -5.78 -11.86 -10.29
N THR A 145 -4.92 -10.94 -10.66
CA THR A 145 -5.02 -10.18 -11.91
C THR A 145 -3.75 -10.40 -12.73
N LEU A 146 -3.93 -10.97 -13.92
CA LEU A 146 -2.91 -11.12 -14.94
C LEU A 146 -2.94 -9.86 -15.83
N THR A 147 -1.81 -9.14 -15.89
CA THR A 147 -1.62 -8.02 -16.81
C THR A 147 -0.72 -8.49 -17.94
N MET A 148 -1.25 -8.47 -19.19
CA MET A 148 -0.54 -8.95 -20.38
C MET A 148 -0.27 -7.79 -21.32
N PRO A 149 0.97 -7.59 -21.79
CA PRO A 149 1.28 -6.56 -22.77
C PRO A 149 0.51 -6.78 -24.08
N GLU A 150 0.30 -5.70 -24.83
CA GLU A 150 -0.29 -5.79 -26.17
C GLU A 150 0.50 -6.77 -27.03
N ARG A 151 -0.19 -7.49 -27.91
CA ARG A 151 0.42 -8.54 -28.73
C ARG A 151 1.56 -8.00 -29.58
N LEU A 152 2.77 -8.28 -29.17
CA LEU A 152 3.92 -8.26 -30.05
C LEU A 152 3.89 -9.55 -30.88
N SER A 153 3.86 -9.44 -32.20
CA SER A 153 3.67 -10.53 -33.15
C SER A 153 4.59 -11.74 -32.84
N GLY A 154 4.03 -12.85 -32.36
CA GLY A 154 4.62 -14.18 -32.43
C GLY A 154 5.56 -14.62 -31.33
N ASN A 155 6.06 -13.75 -30.46
CA ASN A 155 7.01 -14.11 -29.42
C ASN A 155 6.35 -14.28 -28.03
N LYS A 156 6.86 -15.22 -27.25
CA LYS A 156 6.52 -15.33 -25.83
C LYS A 156 7.12 -14.13 -25.07
N VAL A 157 6.35 -13.59 -24.13
CA VAL A 157 6.81 -12.49 -23.26
C VAL A 157 7.32 -13.02 -21.93
N PRO A 158 8.29 -12.39 -21.27
CA PRO A 158 8.63 -12.69 -19.89
C PRO A 158 7.48 -12.30 -18.96
N ALA A 159 7.36 -13.01 -17.85
CA ALA A 159 6.35 -12.70 -16.83
C ALA A 159 6.95 -12.70 -15.43
N VAL A 160 6.39 -11.91 -14.53
CA VAL A 160 6.77 -11.86 -13.13
C VAL A 160 5.55 -12.05 -12.22
N LEU A 161 5.66 -12.95 -11.26
CA LEU A 161 4.74 -13.00 -10.12
C LEU A 161 5.17 -11.95 -9.10
N MET A 162 4.24 -11.17 -8.59
CA MET A 162 4.49 -10.20 -7.52
C MET A 162 4.05 -10.77 -6.17
N VAL A 163 4.92 -10.69 -5.16
CA VAL A 163 4.72 -11.21 -3.81
C VAL A 163 4.85 -10.07 -2.82
N SER A 164 3.78 -9.81 -2.08
CA SER A 164 3.65 -8.71 -1.12
C SER A 164 4.53 -8.89 0.13
N GLY A 165 4.67 -7.79 0.88
CA GLY A 165 5.30 -7.78 2.19
C GLY A 165 4.44 -8.41 3.29
N SER A 166 4.89 -8.24 4.54
CA SER A 166 4.24 -8.83 5.72
C SER A 166 2.83 -8.30 5.96
N GLY A 167 1.96 -9.18 6.42
CA GLY A 167 0.56 -8.87 6.70
C GLY A 167 -0.39 -9.29 5.57
N PRO A 168 -1.71 -9.28 5.81
CA PRO A 168 -2.70 -9.63 4.82
C PRO A 168 -2.82 -8.51 3.77
N GLN A 169 -2.25 -8.71 2.59
CA GLN A 169 -2.19 -7.72 1.53
C GLN A 169 -3.13 -8.07 0.38
N ASN A 170 -3.75 -7.05 -0.22
CA ASN A 170 -4.41 -7.23 -1.51
C ASN A 170 -3.37 -7.28 -2.64
N ARG A 171 -3.80 -7.67 -3.83
CA ARG A 171 -2.96 -7.84 -5.03
C ARG A 171 -2.16 -6.59 -5.44
N ASP A 172 -2.56 -5.41 -4.99
CA ASP A 172 -1.90 -4.15 -5.30
C ASP A 172 -0.91 -3.71 -4.21
N GLU A 173 -0.82 -4.49 -3.10
CA GLU A 173 -0.07 -4.13 -1.89
C GLU A 173 -0.47 -2.73 -1.41
N GLU A 174 -1.78 -2.50 -1.30
CA GLU A 174 -2.35 -1.18 -1.07
C GLU A 174 -2.08 -0.69 0.35
N LEU A 175 -1.37 0.42 0.46
CA LEU A 175 -1.06 1.08 1.72
C LEU A 175 -1.23 2.60 1.58
N MET A 176 -2.06 3.22 2.43
CA MET A 176 -2.30 4.68 2.41
C MET A 176 -2.66 5.22 1.02
N ASP A 177 -3.53 4.51 0.29
CA ASP A 177 -3.95 4.76 -1.09
C ASP A 177 -2.85 4.56 -2.15
N HIS A 178 -1.63 4.20 -1.78
CA HIS A 178 -0.63 3.75 -2.73
C HIS A 178 -0.93 2.33 -3.20
N ARG A 179 -0.69 2.06 -4.48
CA ARG A 179 -0.86 0.74 -5.11
C ARG A 179 0.40 0.37 -5.88
N PRO A 180 1.52 0.10 -5.18
CA PRO A 180 2.81 -0.08 -5.83
C PRO A 180 2.80 -1.21 -6.87
N PHE A 181 2.16 -2.33 -6.58
CA PHE A 181 2.11 -3.44 -7.54
C PHE A 181 1.26 -3.14 -8.77
N ALA A 182 0.20 -2.31 -8.65
CA ALA A 182 -0.52 -1.85 -9.83
C ALA A 182 0.34 -0.95 -10.70
N VAL A 183 1.14 -0.05 -10.09
CA VAL A 183 2.06 0.85 -10.82
C VAL A 183 3.17 0.06 -11.51
N ILE A 184 3.78 -0.92 -10.82
CA ILE A 184 4.79 -1.80 -11.42
C ILE A 184 4.18 -2.58 -12.58
N ALA A 185 2.97 -3.15 -12.44
CA ALA A 185 2.31 -3.92 -13.47
C ALA A 185 2.02 -3.09 -14.74
N ASP A 186 1.54 -1.85 -14.58
CA ASP A 186 1.31 -0.92 -15.69
C ASP A 186 2.63 -0.62 -16.43
N TYR A 187 3.68 -0.28 -15.66
CA TYR A 187 4.99 0.02 -16.24
C TYR A 187 5.57 -1.18 -17.01
N LEU A 188 5.51 -2.37 -16.42
CA LEU A 188 6.00 -3.60 -17.04
C LEU A 188 5.23 -3.96 -18.32
N ALA A 189 3.89 -3.87 -18.28
CA ALA A 189 3.06 -4.18 -19.44
C ALA A 189 3.35 -3.25 -20.63
N ARG A 190 3.57 -1.95 -20.38
CA ARG A 190 4.00 -0.98 -21.39
C ARG A 190 5.39 -1.28 -21.97
N ASN A 191 6.21 -2.03 -21.23
CA ASN A 191 7.57 -2.45 -21.64
C ASN A 191 7.60 -3.93 -22.10
N GLY A 192 6.46 -4.53 -22.45
CA GLY A 192 6.41 -5.86 -23.06
C GLY A 192 6.56 -7.02 -22.06
N ILE A 193 6.38 -6.78 -20.77
CA ILE A 193 6.54 -7.76 -19.68
C ILE A 193 5.18 -8.01 -19.04
N ALA A 194 4.78 -9.28 -18.90
CA ALA A 194 3.57 -9.67 -18.20
C ALA A 194 3.78 -9.70 -16.68
N SER A 195 2.69 -9.56 -15.93
CA SER A 195 2.73 -9.70 -14.47
C SER A 195 1.48 -10.36 -13.91
N LEU A 196 1.65 -11.11 -12.83
CA LEU A 196 0.57 -11.69 -12.04
C LEU A 196 0.65 -11.12 -10.62
N ARG A 197 -0.44 -10.48 -10.20
CA ARG A 197 -0.65 -9.97 -8.84
C ARG A 197 -1.79 -10.74 -8.20
N TYR A 198 -1.72 -11.07 -6.93
CA TYR A 198 -2.76 -11.84 -6.27
C TYR A 198 -3.05 -11.30 -4.86
N ASP A 199 -4.28 -11.48 -4.41
CA ASP A 199 -4.66 -11.23 -3.03
C ASP A 199 -4.10 -12.37 -2.17
N ASP A 200 -3.47 -12.06 -1.03
CA ASP A 200 -2.99 -13.08 -0.10
C ASP A 200 -4.15 -13.97 0.38
N ARG A 201 -3.83 -15.18 0.80
CA ARG A 201 -4.82 -16.11 1.34
C ARG A 201 -5.68 -15.45 2.44
N GLY A 202 -7.00 -15.61 2.34
CA GLY A 202 -7.94 -15.02 3.29
C GLY A 202 -8.09 -13.50 3.20
N THR A 203 -7.54 -12.87 2.14
CA THR A 203 -7.65 -11.43 1.88
C THR A 203 -8.38 -11.19 0.56
N GLY A 204 -9.09 -10.08 0.43
CA GLY A 204 -9.81 -9.71 -0.79
C GLY A 204 -10.79 -10.80 -1.22
N GLN A 205 -10.54 -11.38 -2.40
CA GLN A 205 -11.36 -12.48 -2.94
C GLN A 205 -10.67 -13.86 -2.84
N SER A 206 -9.48 -13.93 -2.24
CA SER A 206 -8.77 -15.19 -2.01
C SER A 206 -9.37 -15.95 -0.85
N THR A 207 -9.46 -17.28 -1.00
CA THR A 207 -9.88 -18.18 0.07
C THR A 207 -8.69 -18.57 0.97
N GLY A 208 -8.94 -19.42 1.96
CA GLY A 208 -7.93 -19.81 2.95
C GLY A 208 -7.99 -18.93 4.20
N ASN A 209 -6.96 -19.03 5.03
CA ASN A 209 -6.93 -18.31 6.31
C ASN A 209 -5.54 -17.72 6.55
N PHE A 210 -5.45 -16.39 6.54
CA PHE A 210 -4.19 -15.68 6.81
C PHE A 210 -3.73 -15.85 8.26
N LEU A 211 -4.66 -15.95 9.22
CA LEU A 211 -4.31 -16.08 10.64
C LEU A 211 -3.50 -17.33 10.99
N THR A 212 -3.59 -18.35 10.14
CA THR A 212 -2.82 -19.59 10.29
C THR A 212 -1.64 -19.69 9.33
N ALA A 213 -1.46 -18.70 8.46
CA ALA A 213 -0.36 -18.65 7.49
C ALA A 213 0.99 -18.40 8.17
N THR A 214 2.03 -18.84 7.50
CA THR A 214 3.42 -18.55 7.83
C THR A 214 4.14 -18.08 6.56
N THR A 215 5.33 -17.52 6.68
CA THR A 215 6.17 -17.20 5.50
C THR A 215 6.35 -18.41 4.57
N TYR A 216 6.41 -19.63 5.12
CA TYR A 216 6.51 -20.84 4.32
C TYR A 216 5.22 -21.14 3.55
N THR A 217 4.06 -20.91 4.16
CA THR A 217 2.76 -21.04 3.50
C THR A 217 2.64 -20.03 2.35
N LEU A 218 3.00 -18.77 2.60
CA LEU A 218 2.99 -17.71 1.58
C LEU A 218 3.96 -18.00 0.43
N LYS A 219 5.12 -18.62 0.73
CA LYS A 219 6.06 -19.10 -0.28
C LYS A 219 5.42 -20.19 -1.17
N ASP A 220 4.66 -21.13 -0.59
CA ASP A 220 4.01 -22.20 -1.36
C ASP A 220 2.86 -21.65 -2.24
N ASP A 221 2.14 -20.61 -1.78
CA ASP A 221 1.20 -19.87 -2.60
C ASP A 221 1.89 -19.22 -3.80
N ALA A 222 2.99 -18.50 -3.56
CA ALA A 222 3.78 -17.87 -4.61
C ALA A 222 4.35 -18.90 -5.61
N LYS A 223 4.79 -20.06 -5.13
CA LYS A 223 5.22 -21.18 -5.98
C LYS A 223 4.10 -21.61 -6.94
N SER A 224 2.88 -21.70 -6.44
CA SER A 224 1.69 -22.05 -7.26
C SER A 224 1.37 -20.97 -8.30
N GLY A 225 1.54 -19.69 -7.95
CA GLY A 225 1.38 -18.57 -8.90
C GLY A 225 2.40 -18.64 -10.05
N ILE A 226 3.66 -18.99 -9.76
CA ILE A 226 4.68 -19.20 -10.82
C ILE A 226 4.29 -20.41 -11.70
N ALA A 227 3.83 -21.50 -11.08
CA ALA A 227 3.37 -22.67 -11.83
C ALA A 227 2.20 -22.32 -12.74
N PHE A 228 1.24 -21.52 -12.27
CA PHE A 228 0.12 -21.01 -13.08
C PHE A 228 0.60 -20.19 -14.28
N LEU A 229 1.53 -19.24 -14.08
CA LEU A 229 2.10 -18.43 -15.18
C LEU A 229 2.67 -19.32 -16.29
N ARG A 230 3.32 -20.43 -15.95
CA ARG A 230 3.91 -21.37 -16.91
C ARG A 230 2.88 -22.16 -17.74
N THR A 231 1.62 -22.18 -17.34
CA THR A 231 0.55 -22.80 -18.13
C THR A 231 0.05 -21.92 -19.28
N ILE A 232 0.44 -20.66 -19.31
CA ILE A 232 -0.03 -19.68 -20.29
C ILE A 232 0.91 -19.69 -21.49
N ASP A 233 0.40 -20.12 -22.66
CA ASP A 233 1.20 -20.30 -23.87
C ASP A 233 1.98 -19.07 -24.34
N ARG A 234 1.46 -17.88 -24.04
CA ARG A 234 2.09 -16.59 -24.39
C ARG A 234 3.25 -16.21 -23.48
N ILE A 235 3.45 -16.91 -22.38
CA ILE A 235 4.49 -16.63 -21.38
C ILE A 235 5.72 -17.50 -21.64
N GLY A 236 6.89 -16.87 -21.60
CA GLY A 236 8.21 -17.50 -21.70
C GLY A 236 8.84 -17.68 -20.33
N LYS A 237 9.96 -16.98 -20.07
CA LYS A 237 10.62 -17.00 -18.77
C LYS A 237 9.73 -16.41 -17.68
N THR A 238 9.73 -17.05 -16.51
CA THR A 238 8.92 -16.66 -15.37
C THR A 238 9.80 -16.33 -14.16
N GLY A 239 9.66 -15.09 -13.67
CA GLY A 239 10.36 -14.65 -12.48
C GLY A 239 9.43 -14.39 -11.29
N VAL A 240 10.03 -13.98 -10.20
CA VAL A 240 9.35 -13.47 -9.00
C VAL A 240 9.91 -12.10 -8.64
N LEU A 241 9.02 -11.17 -8.31
CA LEU A 241 9.33 -9.89 -7.70
C LEU A 241 8.67 -9.87 -6.32
N GLY A 242 9.45 -9.68 -5.28
CA GLY A 242 8.91 -9.59 -3.93
C GLY A 242 9.33 -8.30 -3.23
N HIS A 243 8.42 -7.74 -2.44
CA HIS A 243 8.68 -6.60 -1.58
C HIS A 243 8.80 -7.05 -0.13
N SER A 244 9.76 -6.53 0.62
CA SER A 244 9.94 -6.81 2.05
C SER A 244 10.01 -8.33 2.33
N GLU A 245 9.07 -8.92 3.09
CA GLU A 245 8.96 -10.37 3.28
C GLU A 245 8.84 -11.12 1.96
N GLY A 246 8.10 -10.57 0.98
CA GLY A 246 8.03 -11.13 -0.37
C GLY A 246 9.38 -11.20 -1.07
N GLY A 247 10.28 -10.24 -0.82
CA GLY A 247 11.68 -10.27 -1.28
C GLY A 247 12.46 -11.43 -0.68
N THR A 248 12.21 -11.76 0.58
CA THR A 248 12.77 -12.95 1.24
C THR A 248 12.17 -14.25 0.67
N ILE A 249 10.85 -14.25 0.39
CA ILE A 249 10.19 -15.37 -0.30
C ILE A 249 10.81 -15.59 -1.68
N ALA A 250 11.19 -14.53 -2.39
CA ALA A 250 11.91 -14.67 -3.66
C ALA A 250 13.25 -15.42 -3.50
N PHE A 251 14.00 -15.18 -2.43
CA PHE A 251 15.22 -15.94 -2.13
C PHE A 251 14.92 -17.42 -1.84
N MET A 252 13.86 -17.70 -1.08
CA MET A 252 13.42 -19.07 -0.77
C MET A 252 13.06 -19.84 -2.05
N LEU A 253 12.29 -19.24 -2.95
CA LEU A 253 11.93 -19.80 -4.24
C LEU A 253 13.15 -19.96 -5.16
N GLY A 254 14.08 -19.01 -5.10
CA GLY A 254 15.36 -19.08 -5.83
C GLY A 254 16.23 -20.22 -5.39
N ALA A 255 16.31 -20.50 -4.09
CA ALA A 255 17.02 -21.67 -3.53
C ALA A 255 16.42 -23.00 -4.02
N GLU A 256 15.10 -23.04 -4.23
CA GLU A 256 14.40 -24.19 -4.82
C GLU A 256 14.50 -24.24 -6.37
N ASN A 257 15.19 -23.29 -7.01
CA ASN A 257 15.28 -23.15 -8.47
C ASN A 257 13.91 -23.03 -9.18
N VAL A 258 12.90 -22.49 -8.50
CA VAL A 258 11.55 -22.35 -9.04
C VAL A 258 11.48 -21.23 -10.10
N PRO A 259 11.86 -19.95 -9.84
CA PRO A 259 11.83 -18.90 -10.85
C PRO A 259 13.04 -18.94 -11.76
N ASP A 260 12.92 -18.38 -12.97
CA ASP A 260 14.03 -18.20 -13.89
C ASP A 260 14.91 -16.99 -13.50
N PHE A 261 14.32 -16.00 -12.83
CA PHE A 261 14.98 -14.81 -12.28
C PHE A 261 14.22 -14.30 -11.06
N MET A 262 14.89 -13.53 -10.22
CA MET A 262 14.34 -12.97 -9.00
C MET A 262 14.61 -11.48 -8.88
N ILE A 263 13.63 -10.74 -8.31
CA ILE A 263 13.77 -9.33 -7.95
C ILE A 263 13.33 -9.18 -6.50
N SER A 264 14.20 -8.62 -5.69
CA SER A 264 13.93 -8.32 -4.28
C SER A 264 13.95 -6.82 -4.05
N LEU A 265 12.81 -6.25 -3.69
CA LEU A 265 12.67 -4.87 -3.26
C LEU A 265 12.66 -4.86 -1.73
N ALA A 266 13.67 -4.30 -1.10
CA ALA A 266 13.82 -4.24 0.36
C ALA A 266 13.66 -5.60 1.06
N GLY A 267 14.10 -6.71 0.44
CA GLY A 267 14.00 -8.05 1.04
C GLY A 267 15.01 -8.24 2.16
N MET A 268 14.60 -8.93 3.24
CA MET A 268 15.46 -9.21 4.37
C MET A 268 16.50 -10.28 4.00
N ALA A 269 17.75 -10.02 4.36
CA ALA A 269 18.87 -10.97 4.23
C ALA A 269 19.46 -11.41 5.59
N ILE A 270 19.06 -10.73 6.67
CA ILE A 270 19.36 -11.11 8.07
C ILE A 270 18.18 -11.89 8.65
N SER A 271 18.35 -12.47 9.85
CA SER A 271 17.29 -13.25 10.49
C SER A 271 16.06 -12.42 10.80
N GLY A 272 14.88 -13.07 10.80
CA GLY A 272 13.63 -12.41 11.16
C GLY A 272 13.67 -11.84 12.58
N LYS A 273 14.26 -12.55 13.54
CA LYS A 273 14.49 -12.01 14.89
C LYS A 273 15.29 -10.70 14.86
N GLU A 274 16.43 -10.68 14.15
CA GLU A 274 17.28 -9.49 14.06
C GLU A 274 16.55 -8.33 13.39
N THR A 275 15.80 -8.61 12.32
CA THR A 275 14.98 -7.62 11.63
C THR A 275 13.96 -6.98 12.58
N LEU A 276 13.21 -7.81 13.34
CA LEU A 276 12.24 -7.31 14.30
C LEU A 276 12.88 -6.51 15.44
N LEU A 277 14.05 -6.92 15.92
CA LEU A 277 14.79 -6.16 16.95
C LEU A 277 15.21 -4.79 16.42
N ARG A 278 15.73 -4.69 15.20
CA ARG A 278 16.10 -3.41 14.58
C ARG A 278 14.87 -2.51 14.38
N GLN A 279 13.76 -3.06 13.92
CA GLN A 279 12.50 -2.31 13.77
C GLN A 279 11.97 -1.80 15.13
N ASN A 280 12.06 -2.59 16.20
CA ASN A 280 11.69 -2.15 17.53
C ASN A 280 12.65 -1.08 18.05
N GLY A 281 13.95 -1.22 17.81
CA GLY A 281 14.96 -0.19 18.11
C GLY A 281 14.61 1.14 17.47
N ARG A 282 14.30 1.14 16.17
CA ARG A 282 13.90 2.36 15.44
C ARG A 282 12.63 3.00 16.02
N ARG A 283 11.64 2.20 16.44
CA ARG A 283 10.45 2.74 17.11
C ARG A 283 10.78 3.37 18.45
N LEU A 284 11.68 2.76 19.23
CA LEU A 284 12.14 3.31 20.50
C LEU A 284 12.93 4.63 20.32
N ASP A 285 13.69 4.77 19.22
CA ASP A 285 14.41 6.01 18.89
C ASP A 285 13.46 7.20 18.65
N GLN A 286 12.21 6.95 18.28
CA GLN A 286 11.18 7.97 18.12
C GLN A 286 10.47 8.35 19.44
N THR A 287 10.89 7.75 20.56
CA THR A 287 10.33 8.01 21.89
C THR A 287 11.30 8.80 22.76
N ALA A 288 10.81 9.33 23.88
CA ALA A 288 11.64 10.03 24.88
C ALA A 288 12.33 9.07 25.87
N ILE A 289 12.43 7.77 25.55
CA ILE A 289 13.08 6.76 26.41
C ILE A 289 14.60 6.93 26.31
N GLY A 290 15.30 6.87 27.45
CA GLY A 290 16.76 6.96 27.50
C GLY A 290 17.45 5.73 26.90
N ASP A 291 18.70 5.86 26.47
CA ASP A 291 19.42 4.80 25.74
C ASP A 291 19.63 3.52 26.57
N ASP A 292 19.91 3.64 27.88
CA ASP A 292 20.05 2.49 28.79
C ASP A 292 18.74 1.71 28.92
N ASP A 293 17.61 2.43 28.98
CA ASP A 293 16.28 1.82 29.01
C ASP A 293 15.95 1.15 27.66
N LYS A 294 16.32 1.76 26.52
CA LYS A 294 16.14 1.17 25.19
C LYS A 294 16.89 -0.15 25.07
N GLU A 295 18.17 -0.19 25.51
CA GLU A 295 18.98 -1.41 25.48
C GLU A 295 18.33 -2.51 26.33
N SER A 296 17.87 -2.17 27.54
CA SER A 296 17.17 -3.10 28.42
C SER A 296 15.89 -3.63 27.81
N ILE A 297 15.11 -2.78 27.15
CA ILE A 297 13.87 -3.17 26.43
C ILE A 297 14.19 -4.11 25.28
N LEU A 298 15.15 -3.77 24.42
CA LEU A 298 15.53 -4.59 23.28
C LEU A 298 16.11 -5.96 23.72
N THR A 299 16.86 -5.98 24.82
CA THR A 299 17.35 -7.21 25.42
C THR A 299 16.21 -8.10 25.89
N LEU A 300 15.20 -7.50 26.57
CA LEU A 300 14.01 -8.24 27.00
C LEU A 300 13.22 -8.79 25.80
N ILE A 301 12.96 -7.97 24.78
CA ILE A 301 12.29 -8.40 23.54
C ILE A 301 13.06 -9.55 22.90
N GLY A 302 14.40 -9.47 22.83
CA GLY A 302 15.24 -10.52 22.28
C GLY A 302 15.11 -11.86 23.01
N ARG A 303 15.04 -11.83 24.35
CA ARG A 303 14.83 -13.04 25.18
C ARG A 303 13.41 -13.62 25.00
N VAL A 304 12.42 -12.76 24.87
CA VAL A 304 11.04 -13.20 24.55
C VAL A 304 11.04 -13.92 23.20
N PHE A 305 11.68 -13.35 22.18
CA PHE A 305 11.80 -13.99 20.86
C PHE A 305 12.56 -15.32 20.91
N ASP A 306 13.62 -15.43 21.72
CA ASP A 306 14.33 -16.70 21.90
C ASP A 306 13.41 -17.76 22.50
N THR A 307 12.67 -17.41 23.54
CA THR A 307 11.70 -18.32 24.16
C THR A 307 10.59 -18.73 23.19
N MET A 308 10.07 -17.76 22.37
CA MET A 308 9.09 -18.08 21.32
C MET A 308 9.63 -19.06 20.30
N HIS A 309 10.87 -18.86 19.85
CA HIS A 309 11.53 -19.73 18.88
C HIS A 309 11.76 -21.13 19.44
N GLU A 310 12.26 -21.24 20.68
CA GLU A 310 12.45 -22.54 21.35
C GLU A 310 11.14 -23.30 21.52
N GLN A 311 10.06 -22.60 21.88
CA GLN A 311 8.74 -23.22 21.97
C GLN A 311 8.26 -23.68 20.60
N SER A 312 8.42 -22.87 19.55
CA SER A 312 8.04 -23.22 18.18
C SER A 312 8.77 -24.48 17.70
N LEU A 313 10.07 -24.62 17.97
CA LEU A 313 10.85 -25.82 17.64
C LEU A 313 10.33 -27.10 18.36
N LYS A 314 9.72 -26.93 19.51
CA LYS A 314 9.09 -28.03 20.28
C LYS A 314 7.64 -28.27 19.89
N GLY A 315 7.10 -27.54 18.91
CA GLY A 315 5.66 -27.58 18.54
C GLY A 315 4.72 -27.06 19.64
N VAL A 316 5.22 -26.20 20.52
CA VAL A 316 4.47 -25.63 21.65
C VAL A 316 4.23 -24.15 21.39
N SER A 317 3.03 -23.68 21.69
CA SER A 317 2.68 -22.25 21.62
C SER A 317 1.92 -21.86 22.90
N THR A 318 2.63 -21.82 24.03
CA THR A 318 2.09 -21.42 25.33
C THR A 318 2.46 -19.97 25.63
N ALA A 319 1.66 -19.32 26.50
CA ALA A 319 1.98 -18.00 26.99
C ALA A 319 3.38 -17.99 27.64
N ILE A 320 4.15 -16.95 27.34
CA ILE A 320 5.49 -16.75 27.89
C ILE A 320 5.38 -16.02 29.21
N ASP A 321 6.06 -16.52 30.23
CA ASP A 321 6.18 -15.85 31.52
C ASP A 321 7.24 -14.74 31.44
N ILE A 322 6.79 -13.55 31.01
CA ILE A 322 7.67 -12.37 30.84
C ILE A 322 8.22 -11.92 32.22
N ASP A 323 7.48 -12.09 33.32
CA ASP A 323 7.97 -11.73 34.64
C ASP A 323 9.16 -12.59 35.06
N SER A 324 9.11 -13.89 34.78
CA SER A 324 10.25 -14.78 34.99
C SER A 324 11.45 -14.38 34.14
N ILE A 325 11.26 -14.03 32.87
CA ILE A 325 12.35 -13.55 31.99
C ILE A 325 12.98 -12.27 32.55
N VAL A 326 12.18 -11.30 33.00
CA VAL A 326 12.67 -10.04 33.62
C VAL A 326 13.48 -10.38 34.87
N LYS A 327 12.93 -11.21 35.76
CA LYS A 327 13.60 -11.59 37.00
C LYS A 327 14.93 -12.31 36.76
N GLU A 328 14.97 -13.27 35.86
CA GLU A 328 16.17 -14.07 35.52
C GLU A 328 17.21 -13.24 34.77
N SER A 329 16.79 -12.24 34.01
CA SER A 329 17.69 -11.37 33.28
C SER A 329 18.39 -10.32 34.18
N GLY A 330 17.83 -10.02 35.35
CA GLY A 330 18.26 -8.92 36.20
C GLY A 330 18.04 -7.52 35.58
N LEU A 331 17.24 -7.44 34.50
CA LEU A 331 16.95 -6.17 33.82
C LEU A 331 16.02 -5.30 34.65
N THR A 332 16.28 -4.01 34.68
CA THR A 332 15.33 -3.01 35.19
C THR A 332 14.57 -2.45 34.00
N VAL A 333 13.30 -2.83 33.85
CA VAL A 333 12.44 -2.39 32.75
C VAL A 333 11.16 -1.77 33.33
N ASN A 334 10.72 -0.67 32.75
CA ASN A 334 9.48 -0.02 33.15
C ASN A 334 8.30 -1.00 33.14
N PRO A 335 7.52 -1.12 34.23
CA PRO A 335 6.39 -2.05 34.31
C PRO A 335 5.33 -1.87 33.21
N LEU A 336 5.19 -0.66 32.67
CA LEU A 336 4.28 -0.40 31.54
C LEU A 336 4.76 -1.11 30.26
N ILE A 337 6.07 -1.17 30.04
CA ILE A 337 6.66 -1.89 28.88
C ILE A 337 6.43 -3.40 29.07
N VAL A 338 6.67 -3.93 30.26
CA VAL A 338 6.41 -5.35 30.57
C VAL A 338 4.93 -5.68 30.33
N SER A 339 4.01 -4.82 30.78
CA SER A 339 2.57 -4.99 30.55
C SER A 339 2.22 -4.93 29.06
N SER A 340 2.81 -4.03 28.30
CA SER A 340 2.63 -3.94 26.85
C SER A 340 3.10 -5.21 26.14
N LEU A 341 4.26 -5.75 26.49
CA LEU A 341 4.75 -7.02 25.93
C LEU A 341 3.84 -8.20 26.26
N LYS A 342 3.27 -8.26 27.48
CA LYS A 342 2.27 -9.27 27.86
C LYS A 342 1.00 -9.17 27.01
N MET A 343 0.55 -7.96 26.68
CA MET A 343 -0.59 -7.76 25.78
C MET A 343 -0.26 -8.18 24.35
N THR A 344 0.92 -7.83 23.86
CA THR A 344 1.34 -8.14 22.49
C THR A 344 1.46 -9.66 22.27
N GLN A 345 1.95 -10.42 23.25
CA GLN A 345 2.01 -11.87 23.10
C GLN A 345 0.64 -12.58 23.01
N GLN A 346 -0.45 -11.92 23.45
CA GLN A 346 -1.81 -12.45 23.23
C GLN A 346 -2.19 -12.48 21.75
N GLN A 347 -1.48 -11.70 20.93
CA GLN A 347 -1.61 -11.66 19.47
C GLN A 347 -0.59 -12.57 18.76
N ARG A 348 0.10 -13.45 19.48
CA ARG A 348 1.03 -14.42 18.92
C ARG A 348 0.35 -15.25 17.83
N SER A 349 0.95 -15.32 16.66
CA SER A 349 0.41 -16.03 15.52
C SER A 349 1.45 -17.03 14.99
N PRO A 350 1.05 -18.05 14.23
CA PRO A 350 1.97 -18.94 13.54
C PRO A 350 3.00 -18.21 12.66
N TRP A 351 2.59 -17.06 12.08
CA TRP A 351 3.48 -16.23 11.29
C TRP A 351 4.66 -15.72 12.11
N ILE A 352 4.41 -15.08 13.27
CA ILE A 352 5.50 -14.51 14.08
C ILE A 352 6.46 -15.58 14.57
N ASP A 353 5.94 -16.77 14.95
CA ASP A 353 6.77 -17.91 15.38
C ASP A 353 7.70 -18.39 14.26
N ALA A 354 7.17 -18.50 13.04
CA ALA A 354 7.95 -18.88 11.87
C ALA A 354 8.94 -17.79 11.45
N PHE A 355 8.50 -16.52 11.50
CA PHE A 355 9.30 -15.37 11.08
C PHE A 355 10.52 -15.15 11.98
N ILE A 356 10.37 -15.25 13.30
CA ILE A 356 11.51 -15.15 14.25
C ILE A 356 12.59 -16.18 13.93
N GLY A 357 12.20 -17.40 13.59
CA GLY A 357 13.12 -18.48 13.25
C GLY A 357 13.67 -18.42 11.81
N LEU A 358 13.13 -17.55 10.95
CA LEU A 358 13.53 -17.45 9.55
C LEU A 358 14.95 -16.90 9.44
N ASN A 359 15.81 -17.62 8.71
CA ASN A 359 17.16 -17.18 8.39
C ASN A 359 17.39 -17.15 6.87
N PRO A 360 17.21 -16.00 6.22
CA PRO A 360 17.35 -15.86 4.78
C PRO A 360 18.75 -16.23 4.24
N ARG A 361 19.80 -16.14 5.06
CA ARG A 361 21.17 -16.49 4.68
C ARG A 361 21.30 -17.95 4.19
N THR A 362 20.47 -18.84 4.74
CA THR A 362 20.48 -20.26 4.32
C THR A 362 19.98 -20.45 2.90
N TYR A 363 19.00 -19.65 2.48
CA TYR A 363 18.46 -19.69 1.12
C TYR A 363 19.36 -18.95 0.13
N LEU A 364 19.86 -17.76 0.49
CA LEU A 364 20.72 -16.94 -0.38
C LEU A 364 21.95 -17.70 -0.87
N LYS A 365 22.56 -18.54 -0.04
CA LYS A 365 23.71 -19.40 -0.42
C LYS A 365 23.38 -20.37 -1.57
N GLU A 366 22.13 -20.78 -1.69
CA GLU A 366 21.67 -21.72 -2.70
C GLU A 366 21.15 -21.05 -3.97
N VAL A 367 20.98 -19.72 -3.96
CA VAL A 367 20.53 -18.96 -5.13
C VAL A 367 21.58 -18.97 -6.22
N LYS A 368 21.24 -19.52 -7.40
CA LYS A 368 22.12 -19.60 -8.57
C LYS A 368 21.58 -18.83 -9.78
N ARG A 369 20.29 -18.54 -9.79
CA ARG A 369 19.60 -17.82 -10.87
C ARG A 369 19.89 -16.31 -10.78
N PRO A 370 19.67 -15.56 -11.88
CA PRO A 370 19.80 -14.11 -11.85
C PRO A 370 18.95 -13.48 -10.74
N LEU A 371 19.56 -12.59 -9.97
CA LEU A 371 18.92 -11.86 -8.86
C LEU A 371 19.22 -10.37 -8.99
N LEU A 372 18.18 -9.54 -8.92
CA LEU A 372 18.29 -8.11 -8.71
C LEU A 372 17.82 -7.81 -7.30
N ALA A 373 18.66 -7.16 -6.48
CA ALA A 373 18.29 -6.69 -5.14
C ALA A 373 18.39 -5.17 -5.09
N ILE A 374 17.26 -4.52 -4.76
CA ILE A 374 17.15 -3.07 -4.66
C ILE A 374 16.76 -2.73 -3.23
N ASN A 375 17.40 -1.72 -2.64
CA ASN A 375 16.96 -1.12 -1.39
C ASN A 375 17.20 0.40 -1.40
N GLY A 376 16.39 1.14 -0.64
CA GLY A 376 16.59 2.57 -0.41
C GLY A 376 17.60 2.83 0.71
N ASP A 377 18.40 3.88 0.59
CA ASP A 377 19.34 4.27 1.64
C ASP A 377 18.66 4.88 2.88
N LYS A 378 17.38 5.25 2.76
CA LYS A 378 16.53 5.72 3.85
C LYS A 378 15.55 4.66 4.37
N ASP A 379 15.71 3.40 3.98
CA ASP A 379 14.86 2.33 4.50
C ASP A 379 15.14 2.11 6.00
N THR A 380 14.12 2.36 6.83
CA THR A 380 14.17 2.19 8.28
C THR A 380 13.51 0.91 8.77
N GLN A 381 12.97 0.08 7.86
CA GLN A 381 12.35 -1.21 8.18
C GLN A 381 13.26 -2.38 7.85
N VAL A 382 13.85 -2.39 6.64
CA VAL A 382 14.89 -3.34 6.21
C VAL A 382 16.11 -2.51 5.81
N TYR A 383 17.05 -2.40 6.74
CA TYR A 383 18.22 -1.53 6.57
C TYR A 383 19.06 -1.89 5.34
N PRO A 384 19.69 -0.90 4.69
CA PRO A 384 20.44 -1.07 3.44
C PRO A 384 21.62 -2.05 3.53
N ASP A 385 22.15 -2.32 4.73
CA ASP A 385 23.23 -3.31 4.95
C ASP A 385 22.82 -4.75 4.58
N ASN A 386 21.52 -5.03 4.45
CA ASN A 386 21.01 -6.28 3.88
C ASN A 386 21.56 -6.51 2.45
N LEU A 387 21.77 -5.46 1.65
CA LEU A 387 22.36 -5.59 0.32
C LEU A 387 23.77 -6.16 0.36
N SER A 388 24.57 -5.78 1.36
CA SER A 388 25.92 -6.35 1.54
C SER A 388 25.89 -7.84 1.86
N VAL A 389 24.92 -8.27 2.67
CA VAL A 389 24.71 -9.70 2.96
C VAL A 389 24.29 -10.47 1.71
N ILE A 390 23.41 -9.88 0.89
CA ILE A 390 23.00 -10.50 -0.39
C ILE A 390 24.21 -10.64 -1.32
N GLN A 391 25.01 -9.58 -1.46
CA GLN A 391 26.20 -9.59 -2.32
C GLN A 391 27.24 -10.63 -1.87
N GLU A 392 27.42 -10.82 -0.56
CA GLU A 392 28.32 -11.81 0.00
C GLU A 392 27.86 -13.24 -0.33
N LEU A 393 26.57 -13.55 -0.16
CA LEU A 393 26.04 -14.90 -0.23
C LEU A 393 25.58 -15.31 -1.64
N ALA A 394 25.23 -14.35 -2.47
CA ALA A 394 24.85 -14.51 -3.87
C ALA A 394 25.62 -13.52 -4.76
N PRO A 395 26.93 -13.76 -4.98
CA PRO A 395 27.81 -12.80 -5.65
C PRO A 395 27.41 -12.49 -7.10
N GLN A 396 26.57 -13.32 -7.74
CA GLN A 396 25.99 -13.05 -9.06
C GLN A 396 24.82 -12.03 -9.02
N ALA A 397 24.37 -11.63 -7.84
CA ALA A 397 23.29 -10.68 -7.71
C ALA A 397 23.71 -9.28 -8.21
N GLN A 398 22.81 -8.63 -8.92
CA GLN A 398 22.90 -7.20 -9.20
C GLN A 398 22.36 -6.44 -7.99
N ILE A 399 23.22 -5.64 -7.37
CA ILE A 399 22.88 -4.86 -6.17
C ILE A 399 22.65 -3.41 -6.57
N LYS A 400 21.54 -2.83 -6.13
CA LYS A 400 21.23 -1.41 -6.31
C LYS A 400 20.80 -0.77 -4.98
N LEU A 401 21.66 0.10 -4.45
CA LEU A 401 21.30 1.02 -3.39
C LEU A 401 20.77 2.30 -4.03
N MET A 402 19.51 2.64 -3.73
CA MET A 402 18.82 3.80 -4.31
C MET A 402 18.84 4.97 -3.36
N PRO A 403 19.48 6.09 -3.76
CA PRO A 403 19.61 7.25 -2.89
C PRO A 403 18.25 7.92 -2.63
N GLY A 404 17.99 8.29 -1.38
CA GLY A 404 16.80 9.03 -0.97
C GLY A 404 15.53 8.22 -0.87
N LEU A 405 15.56 6.90 -1.16
CA LEU A 405 14.37 6.07 -1.13
C LEU A 405 14.12 5.41 0.23
N ASN A 406 12.85 5.35 0.61
CA ASN A 406 12.35 4.65 1.79
C ASN A 406 12.05 3.16 1.50
N HIS A 407 11.44 2.46 2.47
CA HIS A 407 11.06 1.06 2.37
C HIS A 407 10.08 0.76 1.20
N LEU A 408 9.19 1.70 0.87
CA LEU A 408 8.22 1.57 -0.23
C LEU A 408 8.81 1.99 -1.59
N MET A 409 10.12 2.22 -1.69
CA MET A 409 10.79 2.70 -2.90
C MET A 409 10.33 4.09 -3.35
N GLN A 410 9.96 4.96 -2.42
CA GLN A 410 9.55 6.34 -2.63
C GLN A 410 10.66 7.30 -2.21
N HIS A 411 10.79 8.43 -2.90
CA HIS A 411 11.65 9.52 -2.42
C HIS A 411 11.08 10.10 -1.11
N ALA A 412 11.91 10.10 -0.08
CA ALA A 412 11.52 10.40 1.29
C ALA A 412 12.45 11.40 1.95
N VAL A 413 11.98 12.07 3.00
CA VAL A 413 12.81 12.98 3.82
C VAL A 413 13.50 12.20 4.94
N THR A 414 12.75 11.43 5.72
CA THR A 414 13.25 10.67 6.87
C THR A 414 13.34 9.17 6.58
N GLY A 415 12.49 8.64 5.73
CA GLY A 415 12.30 7.21 5.46
C GLY A 415 11.37 6.52 6.45
N ASP A 416 10.86 7.23 7.46
CA ASP A 416 9.95 6.68 8.45
C ASP A 416 8.53 6.46 7.90
N ALA A 417 7.85 5.45 8.39
CA ALA A 417 6.53 5.06 7.91
C ALA A 417 5.44 6.14 8.11
N ASN A 418 5.64 7.08 9.03
CA ASN A 418 4.70 8.17 9.27
C ASN A 418 4.60 9.18 8.12
N GLU A 419 5.62 9.27 7.24
CA GLU A 419 5.58 10.16 6.08
C GLU A 419 4.97 9.51 4.82
N TYR A 420 4.78 8.19 4.76
CA TYR A 420 4.30 7.48 3.57
C TYR A 420 2.98 8.04 3.03
N GLY A 421 2.07 8.40 3.93
CA GLY A 421 0.77 8.95 3.56
C GLY A 421 0.84 10.31 2.86
N ASP A 422 1.86 11.11 3.12
CA ASP A 422 2.03 12.47 2.59
C ASP A 422 2.84 12.49 1.28
N ILE A 423 3.61 11.44 1.00
CA ILE A 423 4.37 11.29 -0.24
C ILE A 423 3.39 11.03 -1.39
N ARG A 424 3.49 11.78 -2.48
CA ARG A 424 2.63 11.60 -3.68
C ARG A 424 3.10 10.48 -4.59
N GLU A 425 4.41 10.28 -4.66
CA GLU A 425 5.05 9.22 -5.42
C GLU A 425 4.71 7.86 -4.83
N THR A 426 4.26 6.91 -5.66
CA THR A 426 3.97 5.54 -5.22
C THR A 426 5.21 4.67 -5.29
N ILE A 427 6.02 4.85 -6.35
CA ILE A 427 7.29 4.16 -6.52
C ILE A 427 8.20 4.98 -7.45
N SER A 428 9.48 5.04 -7.13
CA SER A 428 10.46 5.80 -7.90
C SER A 428 10.57 5.28 -9.35
N PRO A 429 10.58 6.18 -10.37
CA PRO A 429 10.76 5.79 -11.76
C PRO A 429 12.05 5.01 -12.01
N GLU A 430 13.13 5.30 -11.28
CA GLU A 430 14.42 4.61 -11.42
C GLU A 430 14.35 3.15 -10.95
N VAL A 431 13.49 2.87 -9.98
CA VAL A 431 13.20 1.49 -9.56
C VAL A 431 12.42 0.75 -10.64
N LEU A 432 11.38 1.36 -11.20
CA LEU A 432 10.59 0.79 -12.31
C LEU A 432 11.46 0.47 -13.52
N GLU A 433 12.33 1.41 -13.92
CA GLU A 433 13.27 1.22 -15.01
C GLU A 433 14.25 0.08 -14.73
N SER A 434 14.80 0.03 -13.51
CA SER A 434 15.74 -1.02 -13.08
C SER A 434 15.13 -2.41 -13.16
N ILE A 435 13.87 -2.55 -12.74
CA ILE A 435 13.11 -3.80 -12.81
C ILE A 435 12.95 -4.24 -14.28
N ALA A 436 12.44 -3.34 -15.14
CA ALA A 436 12.17 -3.67 -16.53
C ALA A 436 13.44 -4.04 -17.31
N GLN A 437 14.53 -3.26 -17.14
CA GLN A 437 15.83 -3.54 -17.76
C GLN A 437 16.38 -4.91 -17.34
N PHE A 438 16.29 -5.24 -16.04
CA PHE A 438 16.76 -6.52 -15.54
C PHE A 438 15.99 -7.70 -16.15
N ILE A 439 14.64 -7.61 -16.18
CA ILE A 439 13.81 -8.67 -16.77
C ILE A 439 14.11 -8.87 -18.24
N THR A 440 14.22 -7.77 -19.01
CA THR A 440 14.56 -7.83 -20.45
C THR A 440 15.92 -8.51 -20.64
N GLY A 441 16.94 -8.09 -19.89
CA GLY A 441 18.27 -8.69 -19.97
C GLY A 441 18.35 -10.17 -19.54
N CYS A 442 17.38 -10.64 -18.74
CA CYS A 442 17.23 -12.07 -18.43
C CYS A 442 16.56 -12.86 -19.56
N SER A 443 15.72 -12.18 -20.38
CA SER A 443 14.91 -12.82 -21.42
C SER A 443 15.71 -13.07 -22.70
N ASP A 444 16.71 -12.25 -22.96
CA ASP A 444 17.57 -12.30 -24.17
C ASP A 444 18.65 -13.41 -24.08
N LYS A 445 18.84 -13.98 -22.92
CA LYS A 445 19.80 -15.10 -22.64
C LYS A 445 19.06 -16.43 -22.53
#